data_1ce88d8e18261876c780034aab196584
#
_entry.id   1ce88d8e18261876c780034aab196584
#
_cell.length_a   1.000
_cell.length_b   1.000
_cell.length_c   1.000
_cell.angle_alpha   90.00
_cell.angle_beta   90.00
_cell.angle_gamma   90.00
#
_symmetry.space_group_name_H-M   'P 1'
#
loop_
_entity.id
_entity.type
_entity.pdbx_description
1 polymer ?
#
loop_
_entity_poly.entity_id
_entity_poly.type
_entity_poly.pdbx_seq_one_letter_code
_entity_poly.pdbx_strand_id
1 'polypeptide(L)'
;MFTLPALIFEERYSIGLVRHQVRPALQVSLVVETSINVSTKIKQPLKRFDNEERVIVTSRKDVQLPEGVDGVLLENNGKFSWARHRLLDEFQSRRATVGPTDHSREISACWNGQLRFVAERREPGQAGASANGGLRPPQLGALHAIGAHWSLERTPATIVMPTGTGKTETMLAALAAYAREPILVVVPWDALREQTANKFTTFGLLRAIGVLPTDVPNPVVGIMKKRPKTQADLLMFEHCNVVVATIGSIGAGLPAALLAGLASRCKALILDEAHHVPATSWTHLKEAFRGVPTLQFTATPFRRDTQLVDGKVIFNYSLGAAQRDGYFKPIRFEPVQVSPIDADRTIAETAVRQLRSDLGEGLDHLLMARCSSITRATIVAEIYQAIAGDLNPVLIHSESDEAQVRLAALRSREAGKRRSSSA
;
A
#
# COMPACT_ATOMS: atom_id res chain seq x y z
N MET A 1 -9.23 -21.97 14.81
CA MET A 1 -9.54 -20.63 14.27
C MET A 1 -9.24 -20.63 12.77
N PHE A 2 -10.10 -20.09 11.93
CA PHE A 2 -9.98 -20.09 10.47
C PHE A 2 -10.09 -18.65 9.96
N THR A 3 -9.31 -18.30 8.93
CA THR A 3 -9.36 -16.96 8.33
C THR A 3 -10.13 -17.04 7.01
N LEU A 4 -11.34 -16.50 6.98
CA LEU A 4 -12.08 -16.26 5.75
C LEU A 4 -11.43 -15.06 5.01
N PRO A 5 -11.05 -15.21 3.74
CA PRO A 5 -10.46 -14.11 2.97
C PRO A 5 -11.42 -12.92 2.83
N ALA A 6 -10.88 -11.73 2.59
CA ALA A 6 -11.69 -10.58 2.22
C ALA A 6 -12.51 -10.87 0.95
N LEU A 7 -13.74 -10.35 0.90
CA LEU A 7 -14.56 -10.35 -0.31
C LEU A 7 -14.24 -9.11 -1.12
N ILE A 8 -13.61 -9.33 -2.28
CA ILE A 8 -13.18 -8.27 -3.18
C ILE A 8 -13.88 -8.46 -4.52
N PHE A 9 -14.57 -7.42 -4.97
CA PHE A 9 -15.11 -7.33 -6.32
C PHE A 9 -14.17 -6.52 -7.20
N GLU A 10 -13.78 -7.06 -8.35
CA GLU A 10 -12.91 -6.39 -9.31
C GLU A 10 -13.57 -6.30 -10.69
N GLU A 11 -13.58 -5.11 -11.26
CA GLU A 11 -14.07 -4.84 -12.59
C GLU A 11 -12.92 -4.40 -13.50
N ARG A 12 -12.82 -4.99 -14.68
CA ARG A 12 -11.73 -4.71 -15.62
C ARG A 12 -12.07 -3.56 -16.56
N TYR A 13 -11.10 -2.70 -16.76
CA TYR A 13 -11.10 -1.58 -17.71
C TYR A 13 -9.92 -1.72 -18.68
N SER A 14 -9.97 -1.02 -19.82
CA SER A 14 -8.90 -1.02 -20.83
C SER A 14 -7.52 -0.67 -20.25
N ILE A 15 -7.48 0.28 -19.33
CA ILE A 15 -6.25 0.79 -18.69
C ILE A 15 -5.94 0.17 -17.32
N GLY A 16 -6.82 -0.66 -16.76
CA GLY A 16 -6.60 -1.22 -15.43
C GLY A 16 -7.79 -1.97 -14.87
N LEU A 17 -8.01 -1.81 -13.59
CA LEU A 17 -9.15 -2.40 -12.89
C LEU A 17 -9.67 -1.46 -11.80
N VAL A 18 -10.93 -1.65 -11.42
CA VAL A 18 -11.57 -1.00 -10.28
C VAL A 18 -11.83 -2.06 -9.22
N ARG A 19 -11.46 -1.78 -7.99
CA ARG A 19 -11.52 -2.69 -6.85
C ARG A 19 -12.45 -2.16 -5.78
N HIS A 20 -13.32 -3.04 -5.28
CA HIS A 20 -14.21 -2.80 -4.15
C HIS A 20 -13.97 -3.87 -3.08
N GLN A 21 -13.74 -3.48 -1.86
CA GLN A 21 -13.78 -4.42 -0.75
C GLN A 21 -15.18 -4.47 -0.18
N VAL A 22 -15.90 -5.53 -0.50
CA VAL A 22 -17.28 -5.75 -0.05
C VAL A 22 -17.31 -6.14 1.43
N ARG A 23 -16.32 -6.95 1.86
CA ARG A 23 -16.17 -7.38 3.25
C ARG A 23 -14.69 -7.61 3.59
N PRO A 24 -14.19 -7.21 4.77
CA PRO A 24 -12.85 -7.52 5.22
C PRO A 24 -12.65 -9.03 5.44
N ALA A 25 -11.40 -9.46 5.60
CA ALA A 25 -11.10 -10.81 6.07
C ALA A 25 -11.63 -10.99 7.50
N LEU A 26 -12.20 -12.17 7.79
CA LEU A 26 -12.78 -12.48 9.10
C LEU A 26 -12.04 -13.65 9.77
N GLN A 27 -11.79 -13.52 11.06
CA GLN A 27 -11.40 -14.64 11.90
C GLN A 27 -12.66 -15.32 12.41
N VAL A 28 -12.82 -16.61 12.15
CA VAL A 28 -14.00 -17.40 12.51
C VAL A 28 -13.60 -18.74 13.11
N SER A 29 -14.50 -19.32 13.91
CA SER A 29 -14.33 -20.65 14.45
C SER A 29 -15.25 -21.64 13.74
N LEU A 30 -14.73 -22.81 13.39
CA LEU A 30 -15.52 -23.88 12.80
C LEU A 30 -16.49 -24.43 13.86
N VAL A 31 -17.78 -24.43 13.55
CA VAL A 31 -18.84 -24.96 14.44
C VAL A 31 -19.22 -26.37 14.02
N VAL A 32 -19.48 -26.59 12.73
CA VAL A 32 -19.91 -27.88 12.20
C VAL A 32 -19.25 -28.11 10.83
N GLU A 33 -18.80 -29.34 10.58
CA GLU A 33 -18.39 -29.81 9.28
C GLU A 33 -19.29 -30.95 8.83
N THR A 34 -19.89 -30.81 7.67
CA THR A 34 -20.77 -31.80 7.03
C THR A 34 -20.36 -31.99 5.57
N SER A 35 -21.15 -32.67 4.78
CA SER A 35 -20.92 -32.74 3.34
C SER A 35 -22.21 -32.46 2.58
N ILE A 36 -22.09 -31.78 1.45
CA ILE A 36 -23.21 -31.45 0.56
C ILE A 36 -22.97 -32.03 -0.84
N ASN A 37 -24.03 -32.51 -1.49
CA ASN A 37 -23.97 -32.94 -2.87
C ASN A 37 -24.03 -31.70 -3.77
N VAL A 38 -22.96 -31.40 -4.51
CA VAL A 38 -22.91 -30.31 -5.50
C VAL A 38 -23.29 -30.79 -6.91
N SER A 39 -23.37 -32.12 -7.09
CA SER A 39 -23.96 -32.80 -8.24
C SER A 39 -24.32 -34.23 -7.85
N THR A 40 -24.98 -34.96 -8.75
CA THR A 40 -25.40 -36.37 -8.53
C THR A 40 -24.27 -37.32 -8.13
N LYS A 41 -23.02 -36.95 -8.37
CA LYS A 41 -21.83 -37.81 -8.11
C LYS A 41 -20.73 -37.15 -7.27
N ILE A 42 -20.92 -35.88 -6.84
CA ILE A 42 -19.84 -35.13 -6.21
C ILE A 42 -20.32 -34.58 -4.86
N LYS A 43 -19.69 -35.09 -3.79
CA LYS A 43 -19.81 -34.51 -2.44
C LYS A 43 -18.65 -33.55 -2.17
N GLN A 44 -18.94 -32.44 -1.50
CA GLN A 44 -17.96 -31.47 -1.04
C GLN A 44 -18.11 -31.18 0.45
N PRO A 45 -17.00 -30.89 1.17
CA PRO A 45 -17.06 -30.46 2.56
C PRO A 45 -17.84 -29.15 2.66
N LEU A 46 -18.84 -29.10 3.55
CA LEU A 46 -19.58 -27.90 3.92
C LEU A 46 -19.22 -27.55 5.36
N LYS A 47 -18.65 -26.39 5.55
CA LYS A 47 -18.26 -25.85 6.87
C LYS A 47 -19.23 -24.76 7.28
N ARG A 48 -19.75 -24.84 8.52
CA ARG A 48 -20.51 -23.76 9.16
C ARG A 48 -19.63 -23.13 10.22
N PHE A 49 -19.54 -21.82 10.19
CA PHE A 49 -18.74 -21.03 11.10
C PHE A 49 -19.59 -20.34 12.19
N ASP A 50 -18.95 -19.78 13.21
CA ASP A 50 -19.57 -19.08 14.33
C ASP A 50 -20.30 -17.78 13.92
N ASN A 51 -19.95 -17.21 12.77
CA ASN A 51 -20.68 -16.10 12.13
C ASN A 51 -21.89 -16.57 11.29
N GLU A 52 -22.34 -17.82 11.48
CA GLU A 52 -23.43 -18.49 10.77
C GLU A 52 -23.16 -18.77 9.27
N GLU A 53 -22.03 -18.36 8.69
CA GLU A 53 -21.70 -18.61 7.29
C GLU A 53 -21.51 -20.10 6.98
N ARG A 54 -22.10 -20.53 5.89
CA ARG A 54 -22.03 -21.90 5.35
C ARG A 54 -21.20 -21.89 4.08
N VAL A 55 -20.02 -22.50 4.13
CA VAL A 55 -19.01 -22.39 3.05
C VAL A 55 -18.55 -23.77 2.59
N ILE A 56 -18.56 -23.99 1.29
CA ILE A 56 -17.92 -25.15 0.66
C ILE A 56 -16.41 -24.86 0.52
N VAL A 57 -15.57 -25.79 0.97
CA VAL A 57 -14.12 -25.72 0.76
C VAL A 57 -13.70 -26.79 -0.24
N THR A 58 -13.09 -26.40 -1.36
CA THR A 58 -12.77 -27.30 -2.46
C THR A 58 -11.53 -26.84 -3.22
N SER A 59 -10.84 -27.76 -3.89
CA SER A 59 -9.79 -27.42 -4.87
C SER A 59 -10.34 -27.24 -6.30
N ARG A 60 -11.61 -27.48 -6.52
CA ARG A 60 -12.26 -27.43 -7.84
C ARG A 60 -12.81 -26.03 -8.12
N LYS A 61 -12.54 -25.51 -9.31
CA LYS A 61 -12.98 -24.16 -9.74
C LYS A 61 -14.41 -24.13 -10.31
N ASP A 62 -14.97 -25.27 -10.69
CA ASP A 62 -16.24 -25.42 -11.41
C ASP A 62 -17.46 -25.67 -10.48
N VAL A 63 -17.30 -25.51 -9.18
CA VAL A 63 -18.37 -25.72 -8.21
C VAL A 63 -19.36 -24.55 -8.26
N GLN A 64 -20.63 -24.87 -8.52
CA GLN A 64 -21.73 -23.91 -8.45
C GLN A 64 -22.06 -23.63 -6.97
N LEU A 65 -22.67 -22.47 -6.69
CA LEU A 65 -23.11 -22.10 -5.37
C LEU A 65 -24.51 -22.71 -5.11
N PRO A 66 -24.64 -23.75 -4.26
CA PRO A 66 -25.94 -24.37 -3.99
C PRO A 66 -26.84 -23.45 -3.16
N GLU A 67 -28.14 -23.73 -3.17
CA GLU A 67 -29.08 -23.07 -2.28
C GLU A 67 -28.74 -23.32 -0.80
N GLY A 68 -28.84 -22.29 0.02
CA GLY A 68 -28.49 -22.35 1.45
C GLY A 68 -26.99 -22.41 1.75
N VAL A 69 -26.11 -22.16 0.77
CA VAL A 69 -24.67 -22.01 0.94
C VAL A 69 -24.29 -20.57 0.62
N ASP A 70 -23.45 -19.94 1.46
CA ASP A 70 -23.09 -18.53 1.33
C ASP A 70 -21.89 -18.34 0.40
N GLY A 71 -20.96 -19.30 0.35
CA GLY A 71 -19.80 -19.16 -0.49
C GLY A 71 -19.08 -20.47 -0.82
N VAL A 72 -18.21 -20.41 -1.84
CA VAL A 72 -17.30 -21.46 -2.25
C VAL A 72 -15.87 -20.94 -2.14
N LEU A 73 -15.07 -21.56 -1.28
CA LEU A 73 -13.66 -21.30 -1.09
C LEU A 73 -12.81 -22.30 -1.87
N LEU A 74 -11.90 -21.79 -2.67
CA LEU A 74 -10.82 -22.57 -3.28
C LEU A 74 -9.65 -22.68 -2.33
N GLU A 75 -9.17 -23.88 -2.14
CA GLU A 75 -7.94 -24.18 -1.41
C GLU A 75 -6.84 -24.58 -2.39
N ASN A 76 -5.73 -23.83 -2.36
CA ASN A 76 -4.53 -24.11 -3.14
C ASN A 76 -3.31 -23.98 -2.22
N ASN A 77 -2.63 -25.09 -1.93
CA ASN A 77 -1.40 -25.12 -1.11
C ASN A 77 -1.58 -24.36 0.24
N GLY A 78 -2.69 -24.60 0.93
CA GLY A 78 -2.99 -23.95 2.22
C GLY A 78 -3.42 -22.47 2.11
N LYS A 79 -3.57 -21.95 0.91
CA LYS A 79 -4.13 -20.60 0.67
C LYS A 79 -5.58 -20.70 0.24
N PHE A 80 -6.41 -19.84 0.81
CA PHE A 80 -7.84 -19.78 0.51
C PHE A 80 -8.18 -18.53 -0.31
N SER A 81 -9.07 -18.69 -1.30
CA SER A 81 -9.63 -17.62 -2.10
C SER A 81 -11.09 -17.89 -2.44
N TRP A 82 -11.91 -16.86 -2.55
CA TRP A 82 -13.30 -17.03 -2.93
C TRP A 82 -13.41 -17.34 -4.42
N ALA A 83 -14.11 -18.44 -4.76
CA ALA A 83 -14.55 -18.71 -6.12
C ALA A 83 -15.89 -18.00 -6.39
N ARG A 84 -16.81 -18.07 -5.44
CA ARG A 84 -18.16 -17.47 -5.45
C ARG A 84 -18.57 -17.09 -4.06
N HIS A 85 -19.45 -16.08 -3.94
CA HIS A 85 -20.05 -15.70 -2.67
C HIS A 85 -21.30 -14.87 -2.91
N ARG A 86 -22.41 -15.13 -2.18
CA ARG A 86 -23.69 -14.43 -2.32
C ARG A 86 -23.55 -12.92 -2.20
N LEU A 87 -22.78 -12.45 -1.22
CA LEU A 87 -22.55 -11.00 -1.05
C LEU A 87 -21.90 -10.33 -2.25
N LEU A 88 -21.09 -11.06 -3.04
CA LEU A 88 -20.52 -10.53 -4.29
C LEU A 88 -21.58 -10.41 -5.37
N ASP A 89 -22.49 -11.39 -5.48
CA ASP A 89 -23.58 -11.39 -6.45
C ASP A 89 -24.59 -10.27 -6.13
N GLU A 90 -24.93 -10.11 -4.85
CA GLU A 90 -25.80 -9.02 -4.36
C GLU A 90 -25.16 -7.65 -4.60
N PHE A 91 -23.87 -7.52 -4.29
CA PHE A 91 -23.11 -6.27 -4.54
C PHE A 91 -23.11 -5.93 -6.02
N GLN A 92 -22.85 -6.88 -6.89
CA GLN A 92 -22.84 -6.68 -8.35
C GLN A 92 -24.22 -6.25 -8.86
N SER A 93 -25.28 -6.89 -8.39
CA SER A 93 -26.66 -6.57 -8.76
C SER A 93 -27.05 -5.15 -8.32
N ARG A 94 -26.75 -4.78 -7.07
CA ARG A 94 -26.98 -3.41 -6.57
C ARG A 94 -26.22 -2.37 -7.37
N ARG A 95 -24.92 -2.62 -7.65
CA ARG A 95 -24.07 -1.71 -8.39
C ARG A 95 -24.56 -1.52 -9.83
N ALA A 96 -25.08 -2.57 -10.45
CA ALA A 96 -25.67 -2.48 -11.80
C ALA A 96 -26.93 -1.61 -11.82
N THR A 97 -27.71 -1.64 -10.73
CA THR A 97 -28.95 -0.83 -10.60
C THR A 97 -28.65 0.65 -10.34
N VAL A 98 -27.72 0.96 -9.44
CA VAL A 98 -27.36 2.33 -9.02
C VAL A 98 -26.49 3.01 -10.10
N GLY A 99 -25.65 2.25 -10.77
CA GLY A 99 -24.63 2.76 -11.70
C GLY A 99 -23.28 3.05 -11.00
N PRO A 100 -22.14 2.88 -11.72
CA PRO A 100 -20.82 2.97 -11.11
C PRO A 100 -20.46 4.33 -10.54
N THR A 101 -20.84 5.42 -11.22
CA THR A 101 -20.54 6.80 -10.79
C THR A 101 -21.33 7.18 -9.56
N ASP A 102 -22.62 6.87 -9.52
CA ASP A 102 -23.48 7.21 -8.38
C ASP A 102 -23.12 6.37 -7.17
N HIS A 103 -22.75 5.09 -7.38
CA HIS A 103 -22.25 4.24 -6.32
C HIS A 103 -20.98 4.80 -5.63
N SER A 104 -20.00 5.31 -6.39
CA SER A 104 -18.81 5.94 -5.78
C SER A 104 -19.15 7.21 -5.01
N ARG A 105 -20.12 8.02 -5.49
CA ARG A 105 -20.61 9.21 -4.80
C ARG A 105 -21.38 8.89 -3.52
N GLU A 106 -22.23 7.86 -3.53
CA GLU A 106 -22.91 7.38 -2.32
C GLU A 106 -21.90 6.97 -1.23
N ILE A 107 -20.84 6.25 -1.63
CA ILE A 107 -19.78 5.84 -0.72
C ILE A 107 -19.10 7.05 -0.09
N SER A 108 -18.67 8.03 -0.89
CA SER A 108 -17.96 9.19 -0.35
C SER A 108 -18.84 10.09 0.51
N ALA A 109 -20.14 10.17 0.21
CA ALA A 109 -21.09 10.91 1.03
C ALA A 109 -21.15 10.37 2.47
N CYS A 110 -20.93 9.04 2.65
CA CYS A 110 -20.91 8.43 3.97
C CYS A 110 -19.66 8.80 4.80
N TRP A 111 -18.61 9.37 4.21
CA TRP A 111 -17.39 9.76 4.94
C TRP A 111 -17.50 11.12 5.61
N ASN A 112 -18.43 11.95 5.18
CA ASN A 112 -18.53 13.34 5.62
C ASN A 112 -18.68 13.43 7.14
N GLY A 113 -17.74 14.11 7.80
CA GLY A 113 -17.73 14.26 9.26
C GLY A 113 -17.39 13.01 10.06
N GLN A 114 -17.05 11.89 9.43
CA GLN A 114 -16.76 10.63 10.11
C GLN A 114 -15.32 10.52 10.61
N LEU A 115 -14.39 11.24 9.99
CA LEU A 115 -12.99 11.21 10.43
C LEU A 115 -12.83 11.95 11.76
N ARG A 116 -12.23 11.28 12.73
CA ARG A 116 -11.91 11.82 14.05
C ARG A 116 -10.47 12.34 14.08
N PHE A 117 -10.29 13.62 14.35
CA PHE A 117 -8.98 14.25 14.50
C PHE A 117 -8.43 14.01 15.92
N VAL A 118 -8.09 12.75 16.21
CA VAL A 118 -7.60 12.30 17.52
C VAL A 118 -6.13 11.95 17.39
N ALA A 119 -5.29 12.54 18.27
CA ALA A 119 -3.89 12.17 18.37
C ALA A 119 -3.70 10.85 19.11
N GLU A 120 -2.69 10.06 18.70
CA GLU A 120 -2.27 8.91 19.47
C GLU A 120 -1.85 9.32 20.89
N ARG A 121 -2.21 8.51 21.87
CA ARG A 121 -1.75 8.68 23.25
C ARG A 121 -0.57 7.75 23.49
N ARG A 122 0.57 8.31 23.88
CA ARG A 122 1.76 7.57 24.27
C ARG A 122 1.98 7.68 25.77
N GLU A 123 2.26 6.57 26.41
CA GLU A 123 2.79 6.55 27.77
C GLU A 123 4.24 7.05 27.75
N PRO A 124 4.65 7.91 28.70
CA PRO A 124 6.04 8.35 28.81
C PRO A 124 6.98 7.14 28.95
N GLY A 125 7.97 7.02 28.07
CA GLY A 125 8.98 5.96 28.10
C GLY A 125 8.70 4.73 27.24
N GLN A 126 7.57 4.59 26.60
CA GLN A 126 7.32 3.54 25.61
C GLN A 126 7.89 3.92 24.25
N ALA A 127 9.04 3.34 23.92
CA ALA A 127 9.54 3.31 22.54
C ALA A 127 8.82 2.17 21.81
N GLY A 128 7.97 2.49 20.81
CA GLY A 128 7.27 1.48 19.98
C GLY A 128 5.76 1.68 19.93
N ALA A 129 5.13 1.04 18.96
CA ALA A 129 3.75 1.23 18.56
C ALA A 129 2.72 0.58 19.50
N SER A 130 2.72 0.91 20.76
CA SER A 130 1.57 0.61 21.64
C SER A 130 0.85 1.91 21.96
N ALA A 131 0.25 2.48 20.94
CA ALA A 131 -0.55 3.66 21.11
C ALA A 131 -2.03 3.28 21.30
N ASN A 132 -2.64 3.81 22.30
CA ASN A 132 -4.08 3.77 22.49
C ASN A 132 -4.76 4.66 21.44
N GLY A 133 -4.87 4.15 20.20
CA GLY A 133 -5.62 4.76 19.11
C GLY A 133 -5.14 6.17 18.67
N GLY A 134 -5.62 6.62 17.53
CA GLY A 134 -5.37 7.96 17.01
C GLY A 134 -4.24 8.09 15.98
N LEU A 135 -4.18 9.24 15.34
CA LEU A 135 -3.13 9.62 14.40
C LEU A 135 -1.86 10.01 15.15
N ARG A 136 -0.71 9.65 14.61
CA ARG A 136 0.58 10.13 15.12
C ARG A 136 0.63 11.66 15.02
N PRO A 137 1.28 12.39 15.95
CA PRO A 137 1.42 13.84 15.88
C PRO A 137 1.83 14.38 14.51
N PRO A 138 2.84 13.79 13.79
CA PRO A 138 3.16 14.27 12.45
C PRO A 138 2.07 14.01 11.41
N GLN A 139 1.28 12.96 11.54
CA GLN A 139 0.14 12.69 10.63
C GLN A 139 -0.97 13.71 10.87
N LEU A 140 -1.30 13.97 12.14
CA LEU A 140 -2.32 14.94 12.53
C LEU A 140 -1.91 16.37 12.14
N GLY A 141 -0.66 16.75 12.38
CA GLY A 141 -0.13 18.05 11.98
C GLY A 141 -0.15 18.25 10.46
N ALA A 142 0.27 17.25 9.69
CA ALA A 142 0.19 17.28 8.24
C ALA A 142 -1.26 17.37 7.73
N LEU A 143 -2.20 16.65 8.36
CA LEU A 143 -3.61 16.67 7.99
C LEU A 143 -4.22 18.07 8.23
N HIS A 144 -3.94 18.72 9.36
CA HIS A 144 -4.37 20.10 9.62
C HIS A 144 -3.76 21.09 8.62
N ALA A 145 -2.47 20.94 8.29
CA ALA A 145 -1.81 21.77 7.29
C ALA A 145 -2.45 21.64 5.91
N ILE A 146 -2.82 20.41 5.51
CA ILE A 146 -3.56 20.13 4.26
C ILE A 146 -4.91 20.87 4.27
N GLY A 147 -5.69 20.73 5.33
CA GLY A 147 -7.01 21.38 5.44
C GLY A 147 -6.89 22.91 5.38
N ALA A 148 -5.97 23.49 6.12
CA ALA A 148 -5.70 24.93 6.09
C ALA A 148 -5.29 25.40 4.70
N HIS A 149 -4.36 24.69 4.04
CA HIS A 149 -3.92 25.05 2.69
C HIS A 149 -5.06 24.96 1.67
N TRP A 150 -5.80 23.87 1.67
CA TRP A 150 -6.90 23.65 0.72
C TRP A 150 -8.11 24.57 0.91
N SER A 151 -8.24 25.18 2.08
CA SER A 151 -9.27 26.21 2.34
C SER A 151 -8.91 27.59 1.78
N LEU A 152 -7.59 27.86 1.62
CA LEU A 152 -7.08 29.16 1.21
C LEU A 152 -6.51 29.17 -0.20
N GLU A 153 -5.83 28.13 -0.60
CA GLU A 153 -5.01 28.08 -1.82
C GLU A 153 -5.21 26.78 -2.60
N ARG A 154 -4.92 26.82 -3.91
CA ARG A 154 -4.90 25.65 -4.79
C ARG A 154 -3.52 25.44 -5.43
N THR A 155 -2.51 26.16 -4.97
CA THR A 155 -1.13 25.97 -5.40
C THR A 155 -0.60 24.61 -4.95
N PRO A 156 0.35 23.98 -5.68
CA PRO A 156 0.95 22.75 -5.23
C PRO A 156 1.59 22.90 -3.84
N ALA A 157 1.29 21.98 -2.95
CA ALA A 157 1.79 21.96 -1.58
C ALA A 157 2.67 20.73 -1.32
N THR A 158 3.75 20.91 -0.56
CA THR A 158 4.70 19.86 -0.22
C THR A 158 4.65 19.52 1.27
N ILE A 159 4.56 18.24 1.57
CA ILE A 159 4.57 17.66 2.91
C ILE A 159 5.83 16.81 3.03
N VAL A 160 6.73 17.22 3.91
CA VAL A 160 7.98 16.50 4.18
C VAL A 160 7.79 15.65 5.43
N MET A 161 7.83 14.32 5.24
CA MET A 161 7.73 13.35 6.33
C MET A 161 8.66 12.16 6.03
N PRO A 162 9.51 11.71 6.96
CA PRO A 162 10.37 10.54 6.77
C PRO A 162 9.56 9.28 6.41
N THR A 163 10.19 8.35 5.69
CA THR A 163 9.59 7.03 5.45
C THR A 163 9.31 6.33 6.78
N GLY A 164 8.16 5.68 6.91
CA GLY A 164 7.76 5.02 8.17
C GLY A 164 7.00 5.90 9.17
N THR A 165 6.89 7.22 8.96
CA THR A 165 6.09 8.11 9.82
C THR A 165 4.60 8.13 9.48
N GLY A 166 4.19 7.40 8.43
CA GLY A 166 2.79 7.20 8.06
C GLY A 166 2.27 8.14 6.98
N LYS A 167 3.09 8.47 5.97
CA LYS A 167 2.66 9.27 4.80
C LYS A 167 1.37 8.74 4.17
N THR A 168 1.31 7.43 3.91
CA THR A 168 0.14 6.81 3.26
C THR A 168 -1.11 6.95 4.12
N GLU A 169 -1.02 6.71 5.43
CA GLU A 169 -2.14 6.89 6.36
C GLU A 169 -2.61 8.35 6.41
N THR A 170 -1.70 9.32 6.25
CA THR A 170 -2.05 10.74 6.12
C THR A 170 -2.82 11.01 4.82
N MET A 171 -2.43 10.40 3.69
CA MET A 171 -3.18 10.50 2.42
C MET A 171 -4.59 9.89 2.55
N LEU A 172 -4.73 8.74 3.20
CA LEU A 172 -6.02 8.09 3.47
C LEU A 172 -6.90 8.97 4.37
N ALA A 173 -6.32 9.55 5.41
CA ALA A 173 -7.03 10.47 6.30
C ALA A 173 -7.47 11.75 5.56
N ALA A 174 -6.64 12.28 4.64
CA ALA A 174 -6.98 13.43 3.82
C ALA A 174 -8.15 13.15 2.86
N LEU A 175 -8.21 11.93 2.27
CA LEU A 175 -9.36 11.51 1.47
C LEU A 175 -10.64 11.50 2.30
N ALA A 176 -10.61 10.84 3.47
CA ALA A 176 -11.78 10.71 4.34
C ALA A 176 -12.22 12.05 4.96
N ALA A 177 -11.26 12.94 5.30
CA ALA A 177 -11.55 14.22 5.96
C ALA A 177 -12.11 15.26 5.02
N TYR A 178 -11.62 15.30 3.78
CA TYR A 178 -11.87 16.43 2.87
C TYR A 178 -12.70 16.06 1.65
N ALA A 179 -13.01 14.78 1.46
CA ALA A 179 -13.91 14.23 0.44
C ALA A 179 -13.71 14.88 -0.96
N ARG A 180 -12.45 15.03 -1.37
CA ARG A 180 -12.10 15.57 -2.70
C ARG A 180 -11.85 14.43 -3.66
N GLU A 181 -12.90 13.84 -4.19
CA GLU A 181 -12.81 12.70 -5.11
C GLU A 181 -13.40 13.02 -6.51
N PRO A 182 -12.94 12.32 -7.55
CA PRO A 182 -11.84 11.36 -7.55
C PRO A 182 -10.47 12.00 -7.26
N ILE A 183 -9.65 11.33 -6.46
CA ILE A 183 -8.26 11.69 -6.27
C ILE A 183 -7.38 10.83 -7.17
N LEU A 184 -6.43 11.44 -7.87
CA LEU A 184 -5.34 10.72 -8.53
C LEU A 184 -4.13 10.65 -7.60
N VAL A 185 -3.72 9.44 -7.24
CA VAL A 185 -2.51 9.19 -6.47
C VAL A 185 -1.43 8.62 -7.38
N VAL A 186 -0.31 9.31 -7.47
CA VAL A 186 0.81 8.95 -8.36
C VAL A 186 1.96 8.45 -7.52
N VAL A 187 2.45 7.26 -7.86
CA VAL A 187 3.58 6.62 -7.20
C VAL A 187 4.72 6.37 -8.20
N PRO A 188 5.97 6.21 -7.75
CA PRO A 188 7.10 6.08 -8.69
C PRO A 188 7.12 4.76 -9.47
N TRP A 189 6.69 3.62 -8.90
CA TRP A 189 6.78 2.29 -9.52
C TRP A 189 5.64 1.34 -9.15
N ASP A 190 5.54 0.24 -9.91
CA ASP A 190 4.42 -0.71 -9.89
C ASP A 190 4.21 -1.40 -8.53
N ALA A 191 5.28 -1.75 -7.83
CA ALA A 191 5.17 -2.37 -6.50
C ALA A 191 4.48 -1.45 -5.49
N LEU A 192 4.80 -0.15 -5.51
CA LEU A 192 4.14 0.86 -4.68
C LEU A 192 2.69 1.09 -5.12
N ARG A 193 2.39 1.03 -6.44
CA ARG A 193 1.00 1.16 -6.91
C ARG A 193 0.08 0.12 -6.28
N GLU A 194 0.45 -1.15 -6.32
CA GLU A 194 -0.35 -2.22 -5.72
C GLU A 194 -0.44 -2.07 -4.19
N GLN A 195 0.67 -1.76 -3.53
CA GLN A 195 0.70 -1.54 -2.08
C GLN A 195 -0.19 -0.37 -1.65
N THR A 196 -0.10 0.76 -2.35
CA THR A 196 -0.87 1.97 -2.08
C THR A 196 -2.35 1.73 -2.37
N ALA A 197 -2.69 1.11 -3.51
CA ALA A 197 -4.05 0.76 -3.85
C ALA A 197 -4.70 -0.16 -2.80
N ASN A 198 -3.99 -1.18 -2.33
CA ASN A 198 -4.48 -2.07 -1.27
C ASN A 198 -4.76 -1.31 0.03
N LYS A 199 -3.92 -0.34 0.40
CA LYS A 199 -4.17 0.50 1.58
C LYS A 199 -5.41 1.38 1.39
N PHE A 200 -5.58 2.01 0.21
CA PHE A 200 -6.78 2.80 -0.07
C PHE A 200 -8.04 1.92 -0.05
N THR A 201 -8.01 0.70 -0.59
CA THR A 201 -9.16 -0.22 -0.62
C THR A 201 -9.72 -0.54 0.77
N THR A 202 -8.92 -0.40 1.83
CA THR A 202 -9.29 -0.75 3.21
C THR A 202 -9.32 0.43 4.17
N PHE A 203 -8.97 1.64 3.73
CA PHE A 203 -8.59 2.76 4.58
C PHE A 203 -7.39 2.44 5.50
N GLY A 204 -6.56 1.46 5.15
CA GLY A 204 -5.35 1.13 5.88
C GLY A 204 -5.59 0.84 7.35
N LEU A 205 -4.90 1.56 8.23
CA LEU A 205 -4.99 1.41 9.68
C LEU A 205 -6.05 2.33 10.34
N LEU A 206 -6.71 3.23 9.60
CA LEU A 206 -7.55 4.28 10.20
C LEU A 206 -8.67 3.75 11.10
N ARG A 207 -9.25 2.58 10.75
CA ARG A 207 -10.24 1.92 11.62
C ARG A 207 -9.61 1.29 12.86
N ALA A 208 -8.50 0.59 12.69
CA ALA A 208 -7.81 -0.09 13.79
C ALA A 208 -7.33 0.88 14.87
N ILE A 209 -6.95 2.10 14.47
CA ILE A 209 -6.55 3.16 15.40
C ILE A 209 -7.72 4.06 15.87
N GLY A 210 -8.97 3.70 15.57
CA GLY A 210 -10.16 4.40 16.02
C GLY A 210 -10.41 5.80 15.43
N VAL A 211 -9.71 6.12 14.32
CA VAL A 211 -9.82 7.41 13.63
C VAL A 211 -11.01 7.44 12.67
N LEU A 212 -11.38 6.27 12.14
CA LEU A 212 -12.54 6.10 11.27
C LEU A 212 -13.43 4.99 11.85
N PRO A 213 -14.77 5.17 11.89
CA PRO A 213 -15.71 4.14 12.32
C PRO A 213 -15.63 2.87 11.44
N THR A 214 -15.96 1.73 12.02
CA THR A 214 -15.84 0.42 11.34
C THR A 214 -16.89 0.20 10.26
N ASP A 215 -18.05 0.83 10.39
CA ASP A 215 -19.22 0.77 9.51
C ASP A 215 -19.15 1.70 8.30
N VAL A 216 -18.20 2.65 8.28
CA VAL A 216 -17.98 3.54 7.14
C VAL A 216 -17.53 2.71 5.92
N PRO A 217 -18.18 2.87 4.74
CA PRO A 217 -17.84 2.09 3.55
C PRO A 217 -16.42 2.38 3.05
N ASN A 218 -15.82 1.37 2.41
CA ASN A 218 -14.49 1.48 1.82
C ASN A 218 -14.51 2.26 0.50
N PRO A 219 -13.40 2.94 0.13
CA PRO A 219 -13.27 3.60 -1.15
C PRO A 219 -13.33 2.63 -2.33
N VAL A 220 -13.88 3.12 -3.42
CA VAL A 220 -13.75 2.51 -4.75
C VAL A 220 -12.42 2.89 -5.33
N VAL A 221 -11.52 1.92 -5.54
CA VAL A 221 -10.14 2.17 -5.94
C VAL A 221 -9.86 1.69 -7.35
N GLY A 222 -9.54 2.62 -8.24
CA GLY A 222 -9.01 2.36 -9.57
C GLY A 222 -7.50 2.08 -9.50
N ILE A 223 -7.05 1.03 -10.19
CA ILE A 223 -5.64 0.67 -10.32
C ILE A 223 -5.27 0.78 -11.79
N MET A 224 -4.59 1.86 -12.15
CA MET A 224 -4.20 2.12 -13.53
C MET A 224 -2.90 1.41 -13.87
N LYS A 225 -2.98 0.39 -14.73
CA LYS A 225 -1.86 -0.48 -15.12
C LYS A 225 -1.25 -0.15 -16.48
N LYS A 226 -2.01 0.54 -17.32
CA LYS A 226 -1.60 0.90 -18.69
C LYS A 226 -1.83 2.39 -18.93
N ARG A 227 -1.10 2.95 -19.89
CA ARG A 227 -1.28 4.32 -20.37
C ARG A 227 -2.60 4.43 -21.12
N PRO A 228 -3.44 5.45 -20.87
CA PRO A 228 -4.65 5.70 -21.66
C PRO A 228 -4.29 6.10 -23.09
N LYS A 229 -5.10 5.66 -24.04
CA LYS A 229 -4.94 5.95 -25.47
C LYS A 229 -6.07 6.86 -25.99
N THR A 230 -7.22 6.83 -25.34
CA THR A 230 -8.42 7.55 -25.74
C THR A 230 -9.10 8.23 -24.54
N GLN A 231 -9.99 9.20 -24.79
CA GLN A 231 -10.81 9.80 -23.72
C GLN A 231 -11.76 8.79 -23.08
N ALA A 232 -12.20 7.76 -23.81
CA ALA A 232 -13.04 6.69 -23.27
C ALA A 232 -12.31 5.85 -22.22
N ASP A 233 -10.99 5.69 -22.31
CA ASP A 233 -10.20 4.99 -21.29
C ASP A 233 -10.28 5.70 -19.93
N LEU A 234 -10.51 7.01 -19.92
CA LEU A 234 -10.58 7.82 -18.70
C LEU A 234 -11.91 7.69 -17.94
N LEU A 235 -12.93 7.01 -18.50
CA LEU A 235 -14.20 6.75 -17.79
C LEU A 235 -14.01 6.02 -16.48
N MET A 236 -12.95 5.20 -16.35
CA MET A 236 -12.61 4.55 -15.10
C MET A 236 -12.49 5.54 -13.93
N PHE A 237 -12.05 6.78 -14.19
CA PHE A 237 -11.90 7.80 -13.15
C PHE A 237 -13.24 8.28 -12.58
N GLU A 238 -14.29 8.27 -13.38
CA GLU A 238 -15.65 8.67 -12.97
C GLU A 238 -16.32 7.63 -12.07
N HIS A 239 -15.79 6.40 -12.09
CA HIS A 239 -16.32 5.26 -11.32
C HIS A 239 -15.56 5.01 -10.01
N CYS A 240 -14.60 5.85 -9.67
CA CYS A 240 -13.70 5.65 -8.53
C CYS A 240 -13.69 6.86 -7.59
N ASN A 241 -13.41 6.60 -6.30
CA ASN A 241 -13.08 7.67 -5.36
C ASN A 241 -11.57 7.99 -5.43
N VAL A 242 -10.76 6.99 -5.74
CA VAL A 242 -9.29 7.11 -5.85
C VAL A 242 -8.81 6.32 -7.06
N VAL A 243 -7.89 6.87 -7.83
CA VAL A 243 -7.15 6.12 -8.85
C VAL A 243 -5.67 6.16 -8.50
N VAL A 244 -5.04 5.00 -8.41
CA VAL A 244 -3.60 4.89 -8.17
C VAL A 244 -2.90 4.55 -9.49
N ALA A 245 -1.94 5.38 -9.87
CA ALA A 245 -1.18 5.26 -11.12
C ALA A 245 0.32 5.38 -10.86
N THR A 246 1.15 4.90 -11.79
CA THR A 246 2.59 5.21 -11.77
C THR A 246 2.88 6.45 -12.61
N ILE A 247 3.97 7.14 -12.27
CA ILE A 247 4.44 8.28 -13.07
C ILE A 247 4.72 7.87 -14.52
N GLY A 248 5.16 6.63 -14.76
CA GLY A 248 5.37 6.09 -16.09
C GLY A 248 4.09 5.99 -16.93
N SER A 249 2.93 5.85 -16.28
CA SER A 249 1.63 5.75 -16.96
C SER A 249 1.04 7.10 -17.36
N ILE A 250 1.35 8.18 -16.64
CA ILE A 250 0.73 9.51 -16.82
C ILE A 250 1.75 10.63 -17.06
N GLY A 251 3.04 10.36 -16.96
CA GLY A 251 4.10 11.36 -17.10
C GLY A 251 4.40 11.74 -18.55
N ALA A 252 5.64 12.13 -18.80
CA ALA A 252 6.13 12.57 -20.12
C ALA A 252 5.74 11.58 -21.23
N GLY A 253 5.22 12.09 -22.34
CA GLY A 253 4.75 11.30 -23.49
C GLY A 253 3.27 10.90 -23.44
N LEU A 254 2.49 11.29 -22.42
CA LEU A 254 1.04 11.26 -22.53
C LEU A 254 0.58 12.46 -23.34
N PRO A 255 -0.26 12.30 -24.38
CA PRO A 255 -0.79 13.41 -25.17
C PRO A 255 -1.48 14.48 -24.29
N ALA A 256 -1.23 15.75 -24.56
CA ALA A 256 -1.75 16.86 -23.75
C ALA A 256 -3.28 16.82 -23.58
N ALA A 257 -4.03 16.44 -24.64
CA ALA A 257 -5.47 16.30 -24.58
C ALA A 257 -5.94 15.19 -23.61
N LEU A 258 -5.20 14.08 -23.49
CA LEU A 258 -5.51 13.02 -22.54
C LEU A 258 -5.14 13.45 -21.12
N LEU A 259 -4.03 14.13 -20.95
CA LEU A 259 -3.61 14.65 -19.65
C LEU A 259 -4.59 15.72 -19.13
N ALA A 260 -5.05 16.61 -19.98
CA ALA A 260 -6.10 17.58 -19.64
C ALA A 260 -7.45 16.89 -19.32
N GLY A 261 -7.84 15.87 -20.11
CA GLY A 261 -9.01 15.05 -19.84
C GLY A 261 -8.94 14.30 -18.52
N LEU A 262 -7.75 13.87 -18.11
CA LEU A 262 -7.49 13.25 -16.82
C LEU A 262 -7.61 14.28 -15.68
N ALA A 263 -6.96 15.44 -15.84
CA ALA A 263 -7.02 16.52 -14.86
C ALA A 263 -8.44 17.05 -14.62
N SER A 264 -9.27 17.15 -15.68
CA SER A 264 -10.66 17.60 -15.56
C SER A 264 -11.56 16.65 -14.74
N ARG A 265 -11.20 15.37 -14.69
CA ARG A 265 -11.95 14.36 -13.92
C ARG A 265 -11.51 14.28 -12.47
N CYS A 266 -10.32 14.75 -12.13
CA CYS A 266 -9.77 14.67 -10.79
C CYS A 266 -10.06 15.93 -9.97
N LYS A 267 -10.40 15.77 -8.69
CA LYS A 267 -10.60 16.88 -7.74
C LYS A 267 -9.36 17.17 -6.90
N ALA A 268 -8.42 16.24 -6.86
CA ALA A 268 -7.11 16.44 -6.27
C ALA A 268 -6.07 15.51 -6.93
N LEU A 269 -4.80 15.93 -6.89
CA LEU A 269 -3.62 15.16 -7.28
C LEU A 269 -2.74 14.96 -6.05
N ILE A 270 -2.32 13.73 -5.80
CA ILE A 270 -1.34 13.40 -4.77
C ILE A 270 -0.13 12.71 -5.43
N LEU A 271 1.06 13.24 -5.20
CA LEU A 271 2.32 12.63 -5.62
C LEU A 271 2.99 12.02 -4.38
N ASP A 272 3.13 10.70 -4.35
CA ASP A 272 3.91 10.02 -3.32
C ASP A 272 5.37 9.88 -3.79
N GLU A 273 6.30 10.04 -2.84
CA GLU A 273 7.74 10.07 -3.10
C GLU A 273 8.10 11.08 -4.22
N ALA A 274 7.59 12.30 -4.10
CA ALA A 274 7.67 13.34 -5.15
C ALA A 274 9.10 13.65 -5.63
N HIS A 275 10.12 13.39 -4.81
CA HIS A 275 11.53 13.52 -5.20
C HIS A 275 11.98 12.55 -6.30
N HIS A 276 11.19 11.51 -6.60
CA HIS A 276 11.43 10.58 -7.71
C HIS A 276 10.76 11.01 -9.03
N VAL A 277 9.91 12.04 -9.02
CA VAL A 277 9.23 12.52 -10.22
C VAL A 277 10.23 13.28 -11.11
N PRO A 278 10.46 12.85 -12.38
CA PRO A 278 11.33 13.58 -13.30
C PRO A 278 10.82 15.01 -13.54
N ALA A 279 11.74 15.97 -13.72
CA ALA A 279 11.40 17.38 -13.92
C ALA A 279 10.43 17.61 -15.08
N THR A 280 10.67 16.95 -16.21
CA THR A 280 9.82 17.05 -17.40
C THR A 280 8.41 16.53 -17.14
N SER A 281 8.29 15.37 -16.48
CA SER A 281 6.97 14.82 -16.10
C SER A 281 6.24 15.72 -15.11
N TRP A 282 6.98 16.31 -14.14
CA TRP A 282 6.40 17.25 -13.19
C TRP A 282 5.86 18.51 -13.88
N THR A 283 6.64 19.12 -14.79
CA THR A 283 6.20 20.32 -15.52
C THR A 283 4.89 20.05 -16.28
N HIS A 284 4.81 18.95 -17.01
CA HIS A 284 3.59 18.57 -17.73
C HIS A 284 2.39 18.35 -16.78
N LEU A 285 2.59 17.64 -15.66
CA LEU A 285 1.53 17.44 -14.67
C LEU A 285 1.09 18.76 -14.05
N LYS A 286 2.01 19.63 -13.65
CA LYS A 286 1.74 20.94 -13.05
C LYS A 286 0.92 21.84 -13.97
N GLU A 287 1.23 21.83 -15.28
CA GLU A 287 0.48 22.60 -16.27
C GLU A 287 -0.94 22.06 -16.45
N ALA A 288 -1.09 20.75 -16.63
CA ALA A 288 -2.38 20.10 -16.86
C ALA A 288 -3.29 20.17 -15.62
N PHE A 289 -2.72 20.05 -14.41
CA PHE A 289 -3.44 20.10 -13.14
C PHE A 289 -3.50 21.52 -12.54
N ARG A 290 -3.26 22.57 -13.34
CA ARG A 290 -3.35 23.96 -12.86
C ARG A 290 -4.76 24.23 -12.31
N GLY A 291 -4.82 24.67 -11.05
CA GLY A 291 -6.08 24.93 -10.33
C GLY A 291 -6.71 23.68 -9.67
N VAL A 292 -6.16 22.50 -9.90
CA VAL A 292 -6.51 21.29 -9.13
C VAL A 292 -5.62 21.20 -7.89
N PRO A 293 -6.19 21.08 -6.69
CA PRO A 293 -5.41 20.91 -5.47
C PRO A 293 -4.39 19.78 -5.57
N THR A 294 -3.11 20.11 -5.40
CA THR A 294 -2.01 19.15 -5.56
C THR A 294 -1.20 19.04 -4.29
N LEU A 295 -1.01 17.82 -3.79
CA LEU A 295 -0.15 17.49 -2.66
C LEU A 295 1.05 16.66 -3.10
N GLN A 296 2.20 16.98 -2.57
CA GLN A 296 3.44 16.24 -2.79
C GLN A 296 3.93 15.71 -1.45
N PHE A 297 4.01 14.38 -1.33
CA PHE A 297 4.61 13.73 -0.17
C PHE A 297 6.03 13.30 -0.48
N THR A 298 6.95 13.60 0.40
CA THR A 298 8.37 13.21 0.24
C THR A 298 9.04 12.98 1.58
N ALA A 299 10.01 12.07 1.61
CA ALA A 299 10.88 11.90 2.78
C ALA A 299 12.00 12.96 2.83
N THR A 300 12.38 13.48 1.66
CA THR A 300 13.44 14.47 1.50
C THR A 300 12.93 15.60 0.61
N PRO A 301 13.14 16.88 0.99
CA PRO A 301 12.68 18.00 0.19
C PRO A 301 13.50 18.23 -1.09
N PHE A 302 14.59 17.46 -1.26
CA PHE A 302 15.49 17.58 -2.41
C PHE A 302 15.26 16.46 -3.41
N ARG A 303 15.27 16.80 -4.69
CA ARG A 303 15.26 15.88 -5.81
C ARG A 303 16.66 15.30 -6.05
N ARG A 304 16.76 14.32 -6.95
CA ARG A 304 18.05 13.71 -7.33
C ARG A 304 19.04 14.70 -7.95
N ASP A 305 18.53 15.75 -8.57
CA ASP A 305 19.31 16.86 -9.14
C ASP A 305 19.66 17.95 -8.11
N THR A 306 19.54 17.66 -6.83
CA THR A 306 19.78 18.56 -5.68
C THR A 306 18.86 19.78 -5.59
N GLN A 307 17.92 19.94 -6.52
CA GLN A 307 16.92 21.00 -6.46
C GLN A 307 15.80 20.66 -5.47
N LEU A 308 15.23 21.68 -4.87
CA LEU A 308 14.04 21.51 -4.01
C LEU A 308 12.88 20.93 -4.83
N VAL A 309 12.08 20.07 -4.21
CA VAL A 309 10.78 19.68 -4.72
C VAL A 309 9.94 20.96 -4.83
N ASP A 310 9.37 21.20 -6.03
CA ASP A 310 8.55 22.38 -6.29
C ASP A 310 7.29 22.38 -5.41
N GLY A 311 6.73 23.55 -5.17
CA GLY A 311 5.53 23.75 -4.34
C GLY A 311 5.82 24.35 -2.97
N LYS A 312 4.76 24.84 -2.33
CA LYS A 312 4.82 25.45 -1.00
C LYS A 312 4.98 24.36 0.06
N VAL A 313 6.06 24.36 0.81
CA VAL A 313 6.19 23.46 1.96
C VAL A 313 5.21 23.92 3.05
N ILE A 314 4.16 23.13 3.26
CA ILE A 314 3.11 23.42 4.26
C ILE A 314 3.31 22.65 5.56
N PHE A 315 4.06 21.56 5.52
CA PHE A 315 4.40 20.76 6.70
C PHE A 315 5.79 20.12 6.53
N ASN A 316 6.61 20.22 7.57
CA ASN A 316 7.95 19.62 7.59
C ASN A 316 8.19 18.93 8.93
N TYR A 317 8.31 17.62 8.90
CA TYR A 317 8.69 16.79 10.04
C TYR A 317 10.00 16.09 9.73
N SER A 318 11.08 16.54 10.39
CA SER A 318 12.43 16.04 10.09
C SER A 318 12.71 14.65 10.67
N LEU A 319 13.72 13.96 10.12
CA LEU A 319 14.20 12.69 10.67
C LEU A 319 14.68 12.86 12.13
N GLY A 320 15.36 13.98 12.44
CA GLY A 320 15.78 14.28 13.82
C GLY A 320 14.60 14.47 14.77
N ALA A 321 13.49 15.08 14.33
CA ALA A 321 12.25 15.12 15.11
C ALA A 321 11.69 13.72 15.33
N ALA A 322 11.63 12.90 14.28
CA ALA A 322 11.13 11.53 14.35
C ALA A 322 11.97 10.64 15.30
N GLN A 323 13.28 10.89 15.40
CA GLN A 323 14.15 10.21 16.37
C GLN A 323 13.89 10.68 17.81
N ARG A 324 13.79 11.99 18.04
CA ARG A 324 13.44 12.53 19.37
C ARG A 324 12.09 12.04 19.87
N ASP A 325 11.13 11.92 18.96
CA ASP A 325 9.78 11.46 19.28
C ASP A 325 9.70 9.92 19.35
N GLY A 326 10.82 9.19 19.21
CA GLY A 326 10.91 7.74 19.37
C GLY A 326 10.30 6.91 18.21
N TYR A 327 10.02 7.53 17.05
CA TYR A 327 9.57 6.78 15.85
C TYR A 327 10.69 6.03 15.17
N PHE A 328 11.93 6.48 15.34
CA PHE A 328 13.14 5.85 14.84
C PHE A 328 14.19 5.74 15.93
N LYS A 329 14.86 4.59 15.98
CA LYS A 329 16.09 4.47 16.74
C LYS A 329 17.19 5.34 16.12
N PRO A 330 18.17 5.81 16.89
CA PRO A 330 19.33 6.48 16.35
C PRO A 330 20.01 5.60 15.27
N ILE A 331 20.35 6.21 14.15
CA ILE A 331 21.10 5.54 13.09
C ILE A 331 22.58 5.75 13.39
N ARG A 332 23.30 4.65 13.60
CA ARG A 332 24.77 4.69 13.68
C ARG A 332 25.31 4.72 12.26
N PHE A 333 25.97 5.79 11.90
CA PHE A 333 26.67 5.94 10.62
C PHE A 333 28.13 5.63 10.83
N GLU A 334 28.69 4.70 10.05
CA GLU A 334 30.09 4.29 10.08
C GLU A 334 30.70 4.51 8.69
N PRO A 335 31.45 5.61 8.46
CA PRO A 335 32.09 5.85 7.18
C PRO A 335 33.32 4.96 7.01
N VAL A 336 33.41 4.28 5.87
CA VAL A 336 34.56 3.46 5.51
C VAL A 336 35.36 4.21 4.45
N GLN A 337 36.58 4.67 4.81
CA GLN A 337 37.48 5.35 3.90
C GLN A 337 38.39 4.33 3.22
N VAL A 338 38.28 4.20 1.91
CA VAL A 338 39.04 3.21 1.13
C VAL A 338 39.33 3.71 -0.26
N SER A 339 40.34 3.10 -0.92
CA SER A 339 40.56 3.26 -2.36
C SER A 339 39.33 2.78 -3.14
N PRO A 340 38.94 3.47 -4.24
CA PRO A 340 37.81 3.05 -5.07
C PRO A 340 37.90 1.62 -5.60
N ILE A 341 39.09 1.08 -5.76
CA ILE A 341 39.35 -0.27 -6.29
C ILE A 341 38.90 -1.35 -5.31
N ASP A 342 39.10 -1.12 -3.99
CA ASP A 342 38.80 -2.10 -2.95
C ASP A 342 37.51 -1.78 -2.17
N ALA A 343 36.79 -0.75 -2.61
CA ALA A 343 35.65 -0.21 -1.85
C ALA A 343 34.58 -1.28 -1.53
N ASP A 344 34.15 -2.04 -2.53
CA ASP A 344 33.07 -3.02 -2.34
C ASP A 344 33.48 -4.14 -1.37
N ARG A 345 34.74 -4.62 -1.45
CA ARG A 345 35.29 -5.65 -0.54
C ARG A 345 35.42 -5.12 0.88
N THR A 346 36.03 -3.97 1.07
CA THR A 346 36.26 -3.40 2.41
C THR A 346 34.96 -3.03 3.12
N ILE A 347 33.97 -2.50 2.36
CA ILE A 347 32.63 -2.26 2.91
C ILE A 347 31.97 -3.59 3.33
N ALA A 348 32.06 -4.63 2.50
CA ALA A 348 31.49 -5.93 2.78
C ALA A 348 32.14 -6.57 4.01
N GLU A 349 33.49 -6.55 4.12
CA GLU A 349 34.22 -7.07 5.28
C GLU A 349 33.86 -6.34 6.58
N THR A 350 33.73 -5.01 6.52
CA THR A 350 33.31 -4.19 7.67
C THR A 350 31.89 -4.52 8.10
N ALA A 351 30.97 -4.63 7.14
CA ALA A 351 29.57 -4.95 7.40
C ALA A 351 29.40 -6.38 7.95
N VAL A 352 30.13 -7.38 7.43
CA VAL A 352 30.10 -8.75 7.93
C VAL A 352 30.69 -8.83 9.34
N ARG A 353 31.76 -8.09 9.64
CA ARG A 353 32.32 -8.01 10.98
C ARG A 353 31.30 -7.48 11.97
N GLN A 354 30.59 -6.41 11.64
CA GLN A 354 29.54 -5.86 12.49
C GLN A 354 28.39 -6.87 12.66
N LEU A 355 27.92 -7.50 11.58
CA LEU A 355 26.86 -8.51 11.66
C LEU A 355 27.26 -9.68 12.59
N ARG A 356 28.49 -10.18 12.47
CA ARG A 356 28.98 -11.26 13.33
C ARG A 356 29.07 -10.85 14.81
N SER A 357 29.49 -9.60 15.10
CA SER A 357 29.43 -9.04 16.46
C SER A 357 28.01 -9.02 16.99
N ASP A 358 27.08 -8.48 16.21
CA ASP A 358 25.67 -8.38 16.60
C ASP A 358 25.03 -9.75 16.86
N LEU A 359 25.29 -10.73 15.98
CA LEU A 359 24.83 -12.11 16.17
C LEU A 359 25.45 -12.76 17.40
N GLY A 360 26.75 -12.49 17.70
CA GLY A 360 27.47 -12.95 18.91
C GLY A 360 26.88 -12.37 20.19
N GLU A 361 26.30 -11.18 20.14
CA GLU A 361 25.57 -10.53 21.23
C GLU A 361 24.10 -11.02 21.34
N GLY A 362 23.70 -11.99 20.51
CA GLY A 362 22.34 -12.53 20.50
C GLY A 362 21.31 -11.64 19.80
N LEU A 363 21.77 -10.61 19.08
CA LEU A 363 20.88 -9.76 18.27
C LEU A 363 20.48 -10.47 16.97
N ASP A 364 19.21 -10.38 16.59
CA ASP A 364 18.70 -10.95 15.34
C ASP A 364 18.75 -9.91 14.23
N HIS A 365 19.95 -9.62 13.74
CA HIS A 365 20.16 -8.65 12.68
C HIS A 365 20.28 -9.28 11.30
N LEU A 366 19.88 -8.55 10.28
CA LEU A 366 20.01 -8.90 8.87
C LEU A 366 20.85 -7.83 8.18
N LEU A 367 21.86 -8.26 7.43
CA LEU A 367 22.65 -7.37 6.56
C LEU A 367 21.98 -7.25 5.20
N MET A 368 21.82 -6.02 4.71
CA MET A 368 21.34 -5.74 3.37
C MET A 368 22.32 -4.84 2.62
N ALA A 369 22.91 -5.37 1.55
CA ALA A 369 23.75 -4.61 0.60
C ALA A 369 22.88 -4.16 -0.58
N ARG A 370 22.80 -2.84 -0.83
CA ARG A 370 22.07 -2.27 -1.94
C ARG A 370 23.03 -1.76 -3.02
N CYS A 371 22.87 -2.26 -4.23
CA CYS A 371 23.66 -1.87 -5.40
C CYS A 371 22.83 -1.05 -6.40
N SER A 372 23.51 -0.25 -7.23
CA SER A 372 22.89 0.63 -8.24
C SER A 372 22.51 -0.09 -9.53
N SER A 373 23.11 -1.26 -9.81
CA SER A 373 22.85 -2.06 -11.02
C SER A 373 22.90 -3.56 -10.70
N ILE A 374 22.30 -4.36 -11.57
CA ILE A 374 22.31 -5.84 -11.47
C ILE A 374 23.76 -6.35 -11.57
N THR A 375 24.54 -5.87 -12.53
CA THR A 375 25.94 -6.25 -12.71
C THR A 375 26.75 -6.02 -11.44
N ARG A 376 26.60 -4.84 -10.80
CA ARG A 376 27.31 -4.56 -9.54
C ARG A 376 26.78 -5.43 -8.40
N ALA A 377 25.48 -5.70 -8.36
CA ALA A 377 24.89 -6.59 -7.35
C ALA A 377 25.44 -8.02 -7.45
N THR A 378 25.68 -8.52 -8.66
CA THR A 378 26.30 -9.84 -8.88
C THR A 378 27.74 -9.86 -8.36
N ILE A 379 28.55 -8.87 -8.71
CA ILE A 379 29.95 -8.77 -8.20
C ILE A 379 29.98 -8.69 -6.67
N VAL A 380 29.14 -7.87 -6.08
CA VAL A 380 29.05 -7.73 -4.63
C VAL A 380 28.56 -9.03 -3.95
N ALA A 381 27.63 -9.76 -4.59
CA ALA A 381 27.18 -11.05 -4.10
C ALA A 381 28.31 -12.10 -4.08
N GLU A 382 29.18 -12.12 -5.09
CA GLU A 382 30.36 -12.99 -5.13
C GLU A 382 31.33 -12.64 -3.99
N ILE A 383 31.53 -11.35 -3.70
CA ILE A 383 32.35 -10.92 -2.55
C ILE A 383 31.74 -11.43 -1.25
N TYR A 384 30.46 -11.25 -1.00
CA TYR A 384 29.77 -11.76 0.20
C TYR A 384 29.80 -13.27 0.28
N GLN A 385 29.68 -13.99 -0.85
CA GLN A 385 29.79 -15.44 -0.88
C GLN A 385 31.19 -15.91 -0.47
N ALA A 386 32.23 -15.17 -0.88
CA ALA A 386 33.62 -15.50 -0.54
C ALA A 386 33.95 -15.24 0.94
N ILE A 387 33.44 -14.15 1.55
CA ILE A 387 33.81 -13.74 2.92
C ILE A 387 32.83 -14.19 4.01
N ALA A 388 31.62 -14.55 3.65
CA ALA A 388 30.52 -14.87 4.55
C ALA A 388 29.55 -15.93 3.97
N GLY A 389 30.06 -16.91 3.22
CA GLY A 389 29.27 -18.00 2.65
C GLY A 389 28.52 -18.81 3.71
N ASP A 390 29.07 -18.92 4.92
CA ASP A 390 28.45 -19.53 6.09
C ASP A 390 27.14 -18.84 6.53
N LEU A 391 26.95 -17.58 6.20
CA LEU A 391 25.75 -16.79 6.49
C LEU A 391 24.69 -16.85 5.35
N ASN A 392 24.94 -17.66 4.32
CA ASN A 392 24.04 -17.86 3.18
C ASN A 392 23.59 -16.55 2.51
N PRO A 393 24.48 -15.75 1.93
CA PRO A 393 24.12 -14.54 1.21
C PRO A 393 23.21 -14.84 0.02
N VAL A 394 22.19 -14.02 -0.18
CA VAL A 394 21.18 -14.21 -1.22
C VAL A 394 21.15 -13.00 -2.16
N LEU A 395 21.38 -13.23 -3.45
CA LEU A 395 21.21 -12.20 -4.48
C LEU A 395 19.74 -12.10 -4.91
N ILE A 396 19.21 -10.86 -4.89
CA ILE A 396 17.85 -10.56 -5.32
C ILE A 396 17.89 -9.36 -6.27
N HIS A 397 17.37 -9.52 -7.49
CA HIS A 397 17.21 -8.44 -8.46
C HIS A 397 15.94 -8.63 -9.29
N SER A 398 15.56 -7.62 -10.09
CA SER A 398 14.30 -7.60 -10.85
C SER A 398 14.16 -8.69 -11.93
N GLU A 399 15.28 -9.22 -12.42
CA GLU A 399 15.32 -10.23 -13.50
C GLU A 399 15.50 -11.66 -12.97
N SER A 400 15.57 -11.89 -11.66
CA SER A 400 15.64 -13.26 -11.14
C SER A 400 14.24 -13.85 -10.96
N ASP A 401 13.97 -14.96 -11.62
CA ASP A 401 12.71 -15.71 -11.53
C ASP A 401 12.37 -16.14 -10.09
N GLU A 402 13.39 -16.37 -9.29
CA GLU A 402 13.27 -16.74 -7.87
C GLU A 402 13.19 -15.57 -6.89
N ALA A 403 13.31 -14.31 -7.33
CA ALA A 403 13.37 -13.15 -6.43
C ALA A 403 12.15 -13.08 -5.51
N GLN A 404 10.97 -13.37 -6.03
CA GLN A 404 9.73 -13.36 -5.23
C GLN A 404 9.69 -14.53 -4.23
N VAL A 405 10.20 -15.70 -4.59
CA VAL A 405 10.25 -16.86 -3.71
C VAL A 405 11.25 -16.61 -2.57
N ARG A 406 12.42 -16.05 -2.87
CA ARG A 406 13.45 -15.70 -1.89
C ARG A 406 12.99 -14.57 -0.96
N LEU A 407 12.31 -13.55 -1.47
CA LEU A 407 11.68 -12.50 -0.66
C LEU A 407 10.56 -13.06 0.24
N ALA A 408 9.74 -13.98 -0.27
CA ALA A 408 8.70 -14.63 0.53
C ALA A 408 9.30 -15.49 1.65
N ALA A 409 10.39 -16.20 1.37
CA ALA A 409 11.12 -16.99 2.36
C ALA A 409 11.75 -16.11 3.48
N LEU A 410 12.30 -14.95 3.13
CA LEU A 410 12.80 -13.97 4.11
C LEU A 410 11.66 -13.41 4.98
N ARG A 411 10.54 -13.04 4.38
CA ARG A 411 9.34 -12.55 5.08
C ARG A 411 8.71 -13.60 5.99
N SER A 412 8.73 -14.89 5.59
CA SER A 412 8.20 -15.98 6.42
C SER A 412 9.06 -16.26 7.66
N ARG A 413 10.38 -16.05 7.59
CA ARG A 413 11.28 -16.10 8.73
C ARG A 413 10.97 -14.99 9.75
N GLU A 414 10.71 -13.76 9.29
CA GLU A 414 10.27 -12.65 10.15
C GLU A 414 8.90 -12.93 10.80
N ALA A 415 7.95 -13.49 10.07
CA ALA A 415 6.62 -13.81 10.60
C ALA A 415 6.65 -14.99 11.60
N GLY A 416 7.51 -15.98 11.38
CA GLY A 416 7.73 -17.11 12.30
C GLY A 416 8.35 -16.67 13.64
N LYS A 417 9.28 -15.72 13.60
CA LYS A 417 9.94 -15.19 14.80
C LYS A 417 9.04 -14.27 15.64
N ARG A 418 8.17 -13.49 15.01
CA ARG A 418 7.16 -12.68 15.72
C ARG A 418 6.13 -13.54 16.48
N ARG A 419 5.88 -14.80 16.05
CA ARG A 419 5.00 -15.73 16.76
C ARG A 419 5.67 -16.42 17.95
N SER A 420 6.98 -16.60 17.93
CA SER A 420 7.74 -17.22 19.03
C SER A 420 8.11 -16.23 20.15
N SER A 421 8.03 -14.91 19.90
CA SER A 421 8.25 -13.88 20.93
C SER A 421 6.98 -13.40 21.63
N SER A 422 5.82 -13.97 21.29
CA SER A 422 4.52 -13.70 21.91
C SER A 422 3.88 -14.94 22.59
N ALA A 423 4.70 -15.97 22.87
CA ALA A 423 4.32 -17.15 23.64
C ALA A 423 4.86 -17.08 25.06
#